data_a8d0bb538744b839cee2c61831fd35db
#
_entry.id   a8d0bb538744b839cee2c61831fd35db
#
_cell.length_a   1.000
_cell.length_b   1.000
_cell.length_c   1.000
_cell.angle_alpha   90.00
_cell.angle_beta   90.00
_cell.angle_gamma   90.00
#
_symmetry.space_group_name_H-M   'P 1'
#
loop_
_entity.id
_entity.type
_entity.pdbx_description
1 polymer ?
#
loop_
_entity_poly.entity_id
_entity_poly.type
_entity_poly.pdbx_seq_one_letter_code
_entity_poly.pdbx_strand_id
1 'polypeptide(L)'
;MLQKLGFLPGFNKQVTSTGAESQWTDGENVRFRYGTPEKIGGWNQLGQDKLTGAARGLHHFVNKQSTKFSAIGTNRILYVYSGGVYYDIHPLVNPSGTTLSNCFTTTNGSNIVTITFSTPHSFVAGDIILFSDFSSATNSNYSASDFNDIKYMVTSVPADDEITITMDNNETGSGATTSGSVKYYQYYHVGPAEQLGAFGWGIALWGGNLLGALTNTLNG
;
A
#
# COMPACT_ATOMS: atom_id res chain seq x y z
N MET A 1 35.52 38.41 31.31
CA MET A 1 36.25 37.14 31.12
C MET A 1 35.38 36.20 30.30
N LEU A 2 35.81 35.81 29.10
CA LEU A 2 35.05 34.85 28.27
C LEU A 2 35.48 33.44 28.66
N GLN A 3 34.55 32.63 29.16
CA GLN A 3 34.81 31.24 29.49
C GLN A 3 34.32 30.37 28.35
N LYS A 4 35.18 29.52 27.81
CA LYS A 4 34.82 28.55 26.77
C LYS A 4 34.10 27.39 27.43
N LEU A 5 32.82 27.23 27.11
CA LEU A 5 32.06 26.06 27.50
C LEU A 5 32.23 24.98 26.41
N GLY A 6 32.73 23.81 26.78
CA GLY A 6 32.82 22.65 25.89
C GLY A 6 31.80 21.60 26.31
N PHE A 7 31.00 21.16 25.34
CA PHE A 7 30.07 20.06 25.54
C PHE A 7 30.49 18.83 24.74
N LEU A 8 30.30 17.66 25.32
CA LEU A 8 30.54 16.39 24.62
C LEU A 8 29.39 16.12 23.64
N PRO A 9 29.69 15.65 22.43
CA PRO A 9 28.65 15.28 21.48
C PRO A 9 27.92 14.01 21.92
N GLY A 10 26.63 13.95 21.64
CA GLY A 10 25.79 12.81 21.98
C GLY A 10 24.85 13.08 23.15
N PHE A 11 23.89 12.18 23.37
CA PHE A 11 22.95 12.22 24.50
C PHE A 11 23.32 11.13 25.51
N ASN A 12 23.59 11.54 26.73
CA ASN A 12 23.84 10.61 27.84
C ASN A 12 22.57 10.47 28.69
N LYS A 13 21.85 9.38 28.46
CA LYS A 13 20.61 9.05 29.23
C LYS A 13 20.86 8.17 30.44
N GLN A 14 22.10 7.80 30.72
CA GLN A 14 22.47 6.92 31.85
C GLN A 14 22.70 7.68 33.17
N VAL A 15 22.89 8.98 33.10
CA VAL A 15 23.13 9.83 34.27
C VAL A 15 21.97 10.81 34.47
N THR A 16 21.79 11.27 35.69
CA THR A 16 20.82 12.32 36.00
C THR A 16 21.25 13.65 35.37
N SER A 17 20.30 14.54 35.11
CA SER A 17 20.59 15.87 34.56
C SER A 17 21.61 16.66 35.38
N THR A 18 21.65 16.45 36.70
CA THR A 18 22.59 17.08 37.62
C THR A 18 23.96 16.44 37.56
N GLY A 19 24.06 15.17 37.21
CA GLY A 19 25.33 14.45 37.07
C GLY A 19 25.96 14.53 35.66
N ALA A 20 25.26 15.10 34.72
CA ALA A 20 25.65 15.19 33.32
C ALA A 20 26.33 16.54 32.99
N GLU A 21 27.30 16.96 33.83
CA GLU A 21 28.07 18.19 33.53
C GLU A 21 28.73 18.13 32.16
N SER A 22 28.55 19.18 31.36
CA SER A 22 29.08 19.28 29.98
C SER A 22 28.58 18.22 28.99
N GLN A 23 27.44 17.60 29.28
CA GLN A 23 26.81 16.60 28.43
C GLN A 23 25.35 16.97 28.14
N TRP A 24 24.84 16.49 27.01
CA TRP A 24 23.46 16.60 26.66
C TRP A 24 22.70 15.38 27.20
N THR A 25 21.62 15.59 27.93
CA THR A 25 20.82 14.50 28.51
C THR A 25 19.63 14.11 27.63
N ASP A 26 19.11 15.05 26.86
CA ASP A 26 18.00 14.81 25.91
C ASP A 26 17.99 15.83 24.78
N GLY A 27 17.27 15.50 23.68
CA GLY A 27 17.08 16.40 22.56
C GLY A 27 16.31 15.69 21.44
N GLU A 28 15.56 16.47 20.67
CA GLU A 28 14.78 16.02 19.55
C GLU A 28 15.19 16.75 18.26
N ASN A 29 15.14 16.05 17.14
CA ASN A 29 15.47 16.61 15.83
C ASN A 29 16.86 17.25 15.73
N VAL A 30 17.83 16.66 16.44
CA VAL A 30 19.21 17.12 16.51
C VAL A 30 20.16 16.02 16.09
N ARG A 31 21.18 16.38 15.32
CA ARG A 31 22.35 15.55 15.05
C ARG A 31 23.60 16.26 15.54
N PHE A 32 24.63 15.51 15.89
CA PHE A 32 25.94 16.07 16.25
C PHE A 32 26.88 16.02 15.03
N ARG A 33 27.38 17.17 14.64
CA ARG A 33 28.35 17.29 13.57
C ARG A 33 29.54 18.11 14.05
N TYR A 34 30.75 17.61 13.85
CA TYR A 34 31.97 18.23 14.33
C TYR A 34 31.95 18.60 15.82
N GLY A 35 31.30 17.79 16.65
CA GLY A 35 31.21 18.00 18.09
C GLY A 35 30.11 18.98 18.54
N THR A 36 29.40 19.63 17.63
CA THR A 36 28.31 20.57 17.92
C THR A 36 26.93 20.02 17.54
N PRO A 37 25.90 20.32 18.33
CA PRO A 37 24.54 19.96 17.94
C PRO A 37 24.05 20.81 16.76
N GLU A 38 23.48 20.16 15.77
CA GLU A 38 22.93 20.78 14.58
C GLU A 38 21.50 20.29 14.41
N LYS A 39 20.56 21.18 14.09
CA LYS A 39 19.17 20.81 13.81
C LYS A 39 19.12 19.92 12.57
N ILE A 40 18.43 18.79 12.68
CA ILE A 40 18.08 17.98 11.50
C ILE A 40 17.04 18.75 10.72
N GLY A 41 17.23 18.90 9.41
CA GLY A 41 16.24 19.49 8.51
C GLY A 41 14.93 18.69 8.53
N GLY A 42 13.85 19.27 8.01
CA GLY A 42 12.58 18.60 7.87
C GLY A 42 12.63 17.38 6.94
N TRP A 43 11.62 16.55 7.01
CA TRP A 43 11.44 15.43 6.10
C TRP A 43 10.75 15.90 4.82
N ASN A 44 11.27 15.50 3.68
CA ASN A 44 10.58 15.65 2.40
C ASN A 44 10.05 14.31 1.95
N GLN A 45 8.87 14.34 1.35
CA GLN A 45 8.31 13.15 0.72
C GLN A 45 9.20 12.73 -0.46
N LEU A 46 9.57 11.47 -0.52
CA LEU A 46 10.32 10.90 -1.62
C LEU A 46 9.33 10.38 -2.66
N GLY A 47 9.14 11.13 -3.74
CA GLY A 47 8.15 10.83 -4.77
C GLY A 47 6.79 11.48 -4.49
N GLN A 48 5.96 11.58 -5.52
CA GLN A 48 4.65 12.25 -5.47
C GLN A 48 3.49 11.27 -5.29
N ASP A 49 3.69 10.00 -5.64
CA ASP A 49 2.63 9.02 -5.69
C ASP A 49 2.45 8.31 -4.34
N LYS A 50 1.19 8.06 -3.97
CA LYS A 50 0.86 7.22 -2.83
C LYS A 50 1.04 5.76 -3.22
N LEU A 51 1.69 4.99 -2.35
CA LEU A 51 1.74 3.54 -2.48
C LEU A 51 0.40 2.93 -2.09
N THR A 52 -0.04 1.93 -2.84
CA THR A 52 -1.23 1.15 -2.49
C THR A 52 -0.90 0.22 -1.34
N GLY A 53 -1.58 0.40 -0.22
CA GLY A 53 -1.34 -0.35 1.02
C GLY A 53 -0.30 0.28 1.93
N ALA A 54 -0.08 -0.37 3.08
CA ALA A 54 0.89 0.05 4.09
C ALA A 54 2.24 -0.62 3.84
N ALA A 55 3.32 0.15 3.74
CA ALA A 55 4.67 -0.38 3.59
C ALA A 55 5.06 -1.23 4.82
N ARG A 56 5.48 -2.46 4.59
CA ARG A 56 5.86 -3.45 5.62
C ARG A 56 7.32 -3.84 5.54
N GLY A 57 7.94 -3.72 4.39
CA GLY A 57 9.33 -4.08 4.17
C GLY A 57 10.00 -3.13 3.19
N LEU A 58 11.28 -2.89 3.42
CA LEU A 58 12.13 -2.08 2.56
C LEU A 58 13.46 -2.80 2.39
N HIS A 59 13.89 -2.95 1.14
CA HIS A 59 15.18 -3.55 0.83
C HIS A 59 15.90 -2.75 -0.25
N HIS A 60 17.14 -2.34 0.04
CA HIS A 60 17.98 -1.64 -0.92
C HIS A 60 18.94 -2.59 -1.60
N PHE A 61 19.09 -2.45 -2.90
CA PHE A 61 20.05 -3.23 -3.68
C PHE A 61 20.61 -2.41 -4.84
N VAL A 62 21.71 -2.89 -5.38
CA VAL A 62 22.41 -2.28 -6.51
C VAL A 62 22.58 -3.35 -7.59
N ASN A 63 22.26 -3.00 -8.82
CA ASN A 63 22.47 -3.91 -9.95
C ASN A 63 23.94 -3.92 -10.40
N LYS A 64 24.25 -4.77 -11.36
CA LYS A 64 25.60 -4.89 -11.95
C LYS A 64 26.09 -3.60 -12.64
N GLN A 65 25.18 -2.71 -13.03
CA GLN A 65 25.46 -1.42 -13.65
C GLN A 65 25.57 -0.29 -12.61
N SER A 66 25.64 -0.61 -11.33
CA SER A 66 25.73 0.35 -10.21
C SER A 66 24.47 1.22 -10.04
N THR A 67 23.35 0.86 -10.63
CA THR A 67 22.07 1.53 -10.42
C THR A 67 21.46 1.10 -9.08
N LYS A 68 21.03 2.08 -8.30
CA LYS A 68 20.44 1.87 -6.97
C LYS A 68 18.93 1.68 -7.08
N PHE A 69 18.44 0.67 -6.39
CA PHE A 69 17.03 0.33 -6.30
C PHE A 69 16.62 0.17 -4.83
N SER A 70 15.35 0.44 -4.58
CA SER A 70 14.71 0.17 -3.29
C SER A 70 13.44 -0.62 -3.52
N ALA A 71 13.43 -1.89 -3.15
CA ALA A 71 12.21 -2.69 -3.14
C ALA A 71 11.37 -2.33 -1.92
N ILE A 72 10.08 -2.12 -2.12
CA ILE A 72 9.13 -1.74 -1.10
C ILE A 72 7.97 -2.72 -1.14
N GLY A 73 7.87 -3.56 -0.12
CA GLY A 73 6.75 -4.47 0.07
C GLY A 73 5.66 -3.80 0.89
N THR A 74 4.47 -3.63 0.31
CA THR A 74 3.28 -3.24 1.06
C THR A 74 2.47 -4.49 1.42
N ASN A 75 1.42 -4.34 2.21
CA ASN A 75 0.47 -5.42 2.46
C ASN A 75 -0.45 -5.71 1.26
N ARG A 76 -0.23 -5.06 0.12
CA ARG A 76 -1.07 -5.18 -1.09
C ARG A 76 -0.25 -5.37 -2.35
N ILE A 77 0.80 -4.61 -2.55
CA ILE A 77 1.57 -4.55 -3.80
C ILE A 77 3.06 -4.47 -3.50
N LEU A 78 3.86 -5.02 -4.39
CA LEU A 78 5.31 -4.93 -4.38
C LEU A 78 5.76 -3.87 -5.39
N TYR A 79 6.56 -2.92 -4.91
CA TYR A 79 7.11 -1.83 -5.73
C TYR A 79 8.62 -1.88 -5.77
N VAL A 80 9.20 -1.30 -6.82
CA VAL A 80 10.60 -0.92 -6.89
C VAL A 80 10.70 0.57 -7.15
N TYR A 81 11.43 1.26 -6.30
CA TYR A 81 11.75 2.67 -6.47
C TYR A 81 13.12 2.82 -7.11
N SER A 82 13.21 3.64 -8.16
CA SER A 82 14.47 4.03 -8.79
C SER A 82 14.31 5.37 -9.52
N GLY A 83 15.29 6.24 -9.39
CA GLY A 83 15.33 7.51 -10.13
C GLY A 83 14.16 8.47 -9.86
N GLY A 84 13.52 8.39 -8.71
CA GLY A 84 12.37 9.26 -8.37
C GLY A 84 11.00 8.64 -8.67
N VAL A 85 10.96 7.45 -9.27
CA VAL A 85 9.72 6.80 -9.75
C VAL A 85 9.51 5.47 -9.03
N TYR A 86 8.25 5.17 -8.73
CA TYR A 86 7.81 3.87 -8.23
C TYR A 86 7.32 3.00 -9.39
N TYR A 87 7.91 1.84 -9.54
CA TYR A 87 7.51 0.83 -10.51
C TYR A 87 6.75 -0.26 -9.77
N ASP A 88 5.54 -0.53 -10.21
CA ASP A 88 4.76 -1.67 -9.78
C ASP A 88 5.32 -2.94 -10.43
N ILE A 89 5.79 -3.87 -9.61
CA ILE A 89 6.36 -5.15 -10.05
C ILE A 89 5.59 -6.34 -9.52
N HIS A 90 4.42 -6.08 -8.93
CA HIS A 90 3.57 -7.14 -8.41
C HIS A 90 3.01 -8.00 -9.56
N PRO A 91 3.09 -9.33 -9.48
CA PRO A 91 2.61 -10.19 -10.55
C PRO A 91 1.10 -10.06 -10.75
N LEU A 92 0.68 -10.19 -12.00
CA LEU A 92 -0.72 -10.16 -12.42
C LEU A 92 -1.20 -11.58 -12.75
N VAL A 93 -2.43 -11.89 -12.36
CA VAL A 93 -3.10 -13.15 -12.72
C VAL A 93 -3.39 -13.17 -14.22
N ASN A 94 -3.81 -12.03 -14.77
CA ASN A 94 -4.10 -11.85 -16.19
C ASN A 94 -3.27 -10.69 -16.79
N PRO A 95 -1.97 -10.90 -17.08
CA PRO A 95 -1.08 -9.81 -17.49
C PRO A 95 -1.45 -9.17 -18.84
N SER A 96 -2.23 -9.84 -19.68
CA SER A 96 -2.78 -9.26 -20.92
C SER A 96 -4.03 -8.42 -20.67
N GLY A 97 -4.57 -8.45 -19.47
CA GLY A 97 -5.87 -7.87 -19.12
C GLY A 97 -7.03 -8.65 -19.73
N THR A 98 -8.20 -8.52 -19.16
CA THR A 98 -9.45 -9.10 -19.67
C THR A 98 -10.45 -8.00 -19.92
N THR A 99 -11.10 -7.99 -21.07
CA THR A 99 -12.10 -6.99 -21.43
C THR A 99 -13.47 -7.40 -20.92
N LEU A 100 -14.14 -6.49 -20.24
CA LEU A 100 -15.53 -6.59 -19.84
C LEU A 100 -16.35 -5.53 -20.57
N SER A 101 -17.60 -5.82 -20.84
CA SER A 101 -18.55 -4.89 -21.46
C SER A 101 -19.79 -4.77 -20.59
N ASN A 102 -20.28 -3.55 -20.41
CA ASN A 102 -21.49 -3.25 -19.61
C ASN A 102 -21.45 -3.86 -18.19
N CYS A 103 -20.26 -3.82 -17.56
CA CYS A 103 -19.99 -4.55 -16.33
C CYS A 103 -20.21 -3.74 -15.06
N PHE A 104 -20.35 -2.42 -15.14
CA PHE A 104 -20.51 -1.59 -13.95
C PHE A 104 -21.98 -1.34 -13.64
N THR A 105 -22.34 -1.49 -12.38
CA THR A 105 -23.64 -1.08 -11.84
C THR A 105 -23.40 -0.10 -10.70
N THR A 106 -24.06 1.06 -10.80
CA THR A 106 -23.98 2.14 -9.81
C THR A 106 -25.36 2.43 -9.22
N THR A 107 -25.39 2.99 -8.03
CA THR A 107 -26.63 3.40 -7.36
C THR A 107 -26.53 4.87 -6.96
N ASN A 108 -27.54 5.66 -7.29
CA ASN A 108 -27.60 7.06 -6.93
C ASN A 108 -27.46 7.25 -5.40
N GLY A 109 -26.59 8.15 -5.00
CA GLY A 109 -26.28 8.44 -3.60
C GLY A 109 -25.29 7.46 -2.96
N SER A 110 -24.83 6.43 -3.68
CA SER A 110 -23.85 5.44 -3.20
C SER A 110 -22.49 5.66 -3.88
N ASN A 111 -21.42 5.42 -3.13
CA ASN A 111 -20.06 5.34 -3.67
C ASN A 111 -19.61 3.89 -3.93
N ILE A 112 -20.50 2.94 -3.83
CA ILE A 112 -20.20 1.54 -4.12
C ILE A 112 -20.55 1.28 -5.59
N VAL A 113 -19.60 0.73 -6.31
CA VAL A 113 -19.77 0.27 -7.69
C VAL A 113 -19.67 -1.23 -7.71
N THR A 114 -20.69 -1.89 -8.26
CA THR A 114 -20.70 -3.34 -8.50
C THR A 114 -20.16 -3.61 -9.90
N ILE A 115 -19.29 -4.60 -10.00
CA ILE A 115 -18.66 -5.04 -11.24
C ILE A 115 -19.10 -6.47 -11.47
N THR A 116 -19.78 -6.72 -12.60
CA THR A 116 -20.28 -8.03 -12.99
C THR A 116 -19.38 -8.60 -14.08
N PHE A 117 -18.92 -9.81 -13.88
CA PHE A 117 -18.07 -10.56 -14.82
C PHE A 117 -18.93 -11.49 -15.66
N SER A 118 -18.48 -11.80 -16.87
CA SER A 118 -19.16 -12.76 -17.76
C SER A 118 -18.97 -14.22 -17.35
N THR A 119 -18.04 -14.49 -16.46
CA THR A 119 -17.68 -15.82 -15.94
C THR A 119 -17.27 -15.70 -14.47
N PRO A 120 -17.39 -16.76 -13.68
CA PRO A 120 -16.89 -16.76 -12.31
C PRO A 120 -15.44 -16.31 -12.23
N HIS A 121 -15.11 -15.52 -11.21
CA HIS A 121 -13.80 -14.97 -10.94
C HIS A 121 -13.18 -15.57 -9.69
N SER A 122 -11.89 -15.28 -9.46
CA SER A 122 -11.14 -15.74 -8.27
C SER A 122 -10.84 -14.62 -7.26
N PHE A 123 -11.48 -13.46 -7.37
CA PHE A 123 -11.29 -12.37 -6.43
C PHE A 123 -11.79 -12.72 -5.03
N VAL A 124 -11.08 -12.24 -4.04
CA VAL A 124 -11.53 -12.21 -2.64
C VAL A 124 -11.53 -10.76 -2.13
N ALA A 125 -12.29 -10.50 -1.07
CA ALA A 125 -12.31 -9.18 -0.47
C ALA A 125 -10.89 -8.77 -0.02
N GLY A 126 -10.49 -7.58 -0.42
CA GLY A 126 -9.15 -7.06 -0.17
C GLY A 126 -8.15 -7.23 -1.30
N ASP A 127 -8.47 -7.96 -2.36
CA ASP A 127 -7.66 -8.02 -3.56
C ASP A 127 -7.58 -6.66 -4.26
N ILE A 128 -6.59 -6.51 -5.12
CA ILE A 128 -6.42 -5.31 -5.92
C ILE A 128 -6.81 -5.59 -7.37
N ILE A 129 -7.62 -4.71 -7.92
CA ILE A 129 -7.99 -4.67 -9.33
C ILE A 129 -7.55 -3.33 -9.93
N LEU A 130 -7.02 -3.37 -11.13
CA LEU A 130 -6.65 -2.20 -11.92
C LEU A 130 -7.50 -2.19 -13.18
N PHE A 131 -8.00 -1.02 -13.57
CA PHE A 131 -8.73 -0.83 -14.82
C PHE A 131 -7.93 -0.02 -15.82
N SER A 132 -8.15 -0.30 -17.10
CA SER A 132 -7.69 0.50 -18.23
C SER A 132 -8.70 0.49 -19.36
N ASP A 133 -8.51 1.37 -20.33
CA ASP A 133 -9.34 1.44 -21.54
C ASP A 133 -10.84 1.66 -21.27
N PHE A 134 -11.20 2.19 -20.09
CA PHE A 134 -12.56 2.62 -19.83
C PHE A 134 -12.87 3.89 -20.63
N SER A 135 -13.89 3.86 -21.44
CA SER A 135 -14.22 4.95 -22.36
C SER A 135 -15.25 5.93 -21.78
N SER A 136 -16.37 5.42 -21.31
CA SER A 136 -17.43 6.23 -20.71
C SER A 136 -18.49 5.38 -20.03
N ALA A 137 -19.17 5.99 -19.08
CA ALA A 137 -20.38 5.46 -18.45
C ALA A 137 -21.62 6.25 -18.90
N THR A 138 -22.74 5.57 -19.06
CA THR A 138 -24.03 6.23 -19.37
C THR A 138 -24.77 6.47 -18.06
N ASN A 139 -25.30 7.68 -17.87
CA ASN A 139 -26.04 8.09 -16.68
C ASN A 139 -25.26 8.00 -15.37
N SER A 140 -23.95 8.16 -15.42
CA SER A 140 -23.05 8.17 -14.27
C SER A 140 -22.20 9.44 -14.27
N ASN A 141 -21.84 9.93 -13.11
CA ASN A 141 -20.87 11.02 -12.96
C ASN A 141 -19.42 10.51 -12.97
N TYR A 142 -19.21 9.22 -12.97
CA TYR A 142 -17.86 8.65 -13.09
C TYR A 142 -17.36 8.73 -14.53
N SER A 143 -16.14 9.17 -14.67
CA SER A 143 -15.44 9.40 -15.93
C SER A 143 -14.31 8.38 -16.14
N ALA A 144 -13.69 8.43 -17.32
CA ALA A 144 -12.54 7.58 -17.61
C ALA A 144 -11.37 7.81 -16.62
N SER A 145 -11.18 9.02 -16.12
CA SER A 145 -10.15 9.35 -15.13
C SER A 145 -10.40 8.76 -13.76
N ASP A 146 -11.64 8.36 -13.46
CA ASP A 146 -11.96 7.73 -12.18
C ASP A 146 -11.66 6.24 -12.17
N PHE A 147 -11.46 5.61 -13.33
CA PHE A 147 -11.17 4.17 -13.45
C PHE A 147 -9.78 3.89 -14.03
N ASN A 148 -9.38 4.60 -15.10
CA ASN A 148 -8.16 4.25 -15.82
C ASN A 148 -6.91 4.49 -14.98
N ASP A 149 -6.05 3.49 -14.92
CA ASP A 149 -4.78 3.47 -14.21
C ASP A 149 -4.90 3.66 -12.68
N ILE A 150 -6.13 3.50 -12.14
CA ILE A 150 -6.38 3.54 -10.70
C ILE A 150 -6.55 2.12 -10.17
N LYS A 151 -5.88 1.86 -9.04
CA LYS A 151 -5.96 0.59 -8.31
C LYS A 151 -7.05 0.66 -7.27
N TYR A 152 -8.04 -0.20 -7.39
CA TYR A 152 -9.11 -0.34 -6.41
C TYR A 152 -8.93 -1.59 -5.56
N MET A 153 -9.33 -1.49 -4.32
CA MET A 153 -9.45 -2.65 -3.45
C MET A 153 -10.86 -3.23 -3.59
N VAL A 154 -10.95 -4.53 -3.79
CA VAL A 154 -12.22 -5.26 -3.75
C VAL A 154 -12.80 -5.15 -2.34
N THR A 155 -13.94 -4.50 -2.22
CA THR A 155 -14.60 -4.26 -0.93
C THR A 155 -15.34 -5.50 -0.46
N SER A 156 -16.09 -6.14 -1.36
CA SER A 156 -16.79 -7.40 -1.09
C SER A 156 -16.97 -8.21 -2.38
N VAL A 157 -17.34 -9.46 -2.23
CA VAL A 157 -17.65 -10.42 -3.30
C VAL A 157 -19.06 -10.92 -3.03
N PRO A 158 -20.09 -10.25 -3.58
CA PRO A 158 -21.50 -10.64 -3.37
C PRO A 158 -21.88 -11.96 -4.04
N ALA A 159 -21.28 -12.27 -5.19
CA ALA A 159 -21.49 -13.49 -5.95
C ALA A 159 -20.21 -13.94 -6.66
N ASP A 160 -20.20 -15.14 -7.21
CA ASP A 160 -19.04 -15.71 -7.91
C ASP A 160 -18.64 -14.91 -9.17
N ASP A 161 -19.56 -14.14 -9.69
CA ASP A 161 -19.41 -13.29 -10.88
C ASP A 161 -19.52 -11.79 -10.55
N GLU A 162 -19.56 -11.41 -9.27
CA GLU A 162 -19.69 -10.02 -8.86
C GLU A 162 -18.68 -9.62 -7.78
N ILE A 163 -18.08 -8.46 -7.95
CA ILE A 163 -17.31 -7.78 -6.90
C ILE A 163 -17.83 -6.37 -6.69
N THR A 164 -17.53 -5.80 -5.54
CA THR A 164 -17.77 -4.38 -5.28
C THR A 164 -16.46 -3.64 -5.01
N ILE A 165 -16.41 -2.41 -5.47
CA ILE A 165 -15.35 -1.44 -5.13
C ILE A 165 -15.97 -0.19 -4.54
N THR A 166 -15.18 0.57 -3.78
CA THR A 166 -15.63 1.83 -3.19
C THR A 166 -14.91 2.99 -3.89
N MET A 167 -15.68 3.92 -4.41
CA MET A 167 -15.19 5.14 -5.06
C MET A 167 -15.01 6.26 -4.02
N ASP A 168 -14.24 7.28 -4.38
CA ASP A 168 -14.02 8.44 -3.50
C ASP A 168 -15.27 9.34 -3.39
N ASN A 169 -16.08 9.39 -4.46
CA ASN A 169 -17.29 10.20 -4.52
C ASN A 169 -18.54 9.34 -4.68
N ASN A 170 -19.68 9.86 -4.23
CA ASN A 170 -20.96 9.21 -4.47
C ASN A 170 -21.42 9.38 -5.92
N GLU A 171 -22.09 8.37 -6.44
CA GLU A 171 -22.81 8.46 -7.70
C GLU A 171 -23.97 9.46 -7.59
N THR A 172 -24.08 10.35 -8.56
CA THR A 172 -25.18 11.33 -8.65
C THR A 172 -26.09 11.11 -9.85
N GLY A 173 -25.76 10.13 -10.68
CA GLY A 173 -26.59 9.72 -11.81
C GLY A 173 -27.85 8.96 -11.40
N SER A 174 -28.77 8.79 -12.31
CA SER A 174 -30.07 8.15 -12.07
C SER A 174 -30.00 6.61 -12.01
N GLY A 175 -28.94 6.07 -11.47
CA GLY A 175 -28.70 4.66 -11.28
C GLY A 175 -28.62 3.91 -12.60
N ALA A 176 -27.51 3.31 -12.90
CA ALA A 176 -27.51 2.58 -14.15
C ALA A 176 -26.31 1.68 -14.35
N THR A 177 -26.56 0.74 -15.17
CA THR A 177 -25.59 -0.01 -15.92
C THR A 177 -24.79 0.92 -16.82
N THR A 178 -23.52 0.95 -16.65
CA THR A 178 -22.63 1.67 -17.54
C THR A 178 -22.52 0.93 -18.87
N SER A 179 -22.74 1.63 -19.95
CA SER A 179 -22.40 1.13 -21.28
C SER A 179 -20.91 1.40 -21.57
N GLY A 180 -20.27 0.50 -22.27
CA GLY A 180 -18.88 0.63 -22.68
C GLY A 180 -18.07 -0.63 -22.37
N SER A 181 -16.82 -0.59 -22.74
CA SER A 181 -15.85 -1.65 -22.42
C SER A 181 -14.78 -1.12 -21.48
N VAL A 182 -14.28 -1.99 -20.64
CA VAL A 182 -13.16 -1.74 -19.75
C VAL A 182 -12.26 -2.97 -19.77
N LYS A 183 -10.97 -2.75 -19.62
CA LYS A 183 -10.02 -3.81 -19.44
C LYS A 183 -9.61 -3.85 -17.99
N TYR A 184 -9.63 -5.03 -17.35
CA TYR A 184 -9.19 -5.18 -15.99
C TYR A 184 -7.97 -6.08 -15.87
N TYR A 185 -7.19 -5.83 -14.80
CA TYR A 185 -6.03 -6.62 -14.39
C TYR A 185 -6.22 -7.02 -12.94
N GLN A 186 -6.12 -8.32 -12.69
CA GLN A 186 -6.16 -8.87 -11.34
C GLN A 186 -4.75 -9.07 -10.84
N TYR A 187 -4.46 -8.54 -9.67
CA TYR A 187 -3.21 -8.78 -8.96
C TYR A 187 -3.26 -10.11 -8.21
N TYR A 188 -2.13 -10.81 -8.14
CA TYR A 188 -2.05 -11.99 -7.29
C TYR A 188 -2.29 -11.60 -5.82
N HIS A 189 -2.97 -12.47 -5.10
CA HIS A 189 -3.24 -12.27 -3.69
C HIS A 189 -1.95 -12.31 -2.88
N VAL A 190 -1.75 -11.33 -1.98
CA VAL A 190 -0.55 -11.22 -1.12
C VAL A 190 -0.69 -11.91 0.24
N GLY A 191 -1.75 -12.67 0.43
CA GLY A 191 -2.10 -13.28 1.72
C GLY A 191 -3.11 -12.42 2.50
N PRO A 192 -3.53 -12.85 3.68
CA PRO A 192 -4.55 -12.15 4.45
C PRO A 192 -4.09 -10.73 4.79
N ALA A 193 -4.98 -9.76 4.57
CA ALA A 193 -4.73 -8.35 4.87
C ALA A 193 -4.53 -8.11 6.36
N GLU A 194 -5.16 -8.93 7.18
CA GLU A 194 -5.04 -8.95 8.63
C GLU A 194 -4.59 -10.34 9.06
N GLN A 195 -3.43 -10.43 9.67
CA GLN A 195 -3.09 -11.60 10.47
C GLN A 195 -3.79 -11.44 11.82
N LEU A 196 -4.90 -12.10 11.99
CA LEU A 196 -5.49 -12.32 13.30
C LEU A 196 -4.54 -13.27 14.09
N GLY A 197 -3.72 -12.67 14.91
CA GLY A 197 -2.68 -13.33 15.65
C GLY A 197 -1.31 -13.11 15.02
N ALA A 198 -0.51 -12.28 15.68
CA ALA A 198 0.88 -12.10 15.29
C ALA A 198 1.61 -13.45 15.44
N PHE A 199 2.10 -13.98 14.34
CA PHE A 199 3.05 -15.09 14.38
C PHE A 199 4.42 -14.53 14.79
N GLY A 200 4.62 -14.38 16.10
CA GLY A 200 5.90 -14.01 16.68
C GLY A 200 6.45 -15.17 17.50
N TRP A 201 7.73 -15.13 17.77
CA TRP A 201 8.35 -16.04 18.76
C TRP A 201 7.59 -15.89 20.10
N GLY A 202 6.96 -16.98 20.55
CA GLY A 202 6.25 -17.03 21.83
C GLY A 202 4.72 -16.88 21.74
N ILE A 203 4.12 -16.73 20.57
CA ILE A 203 2.64 -16.63 20.42
C ILE A 203 1.98 -17.98 20.08
N ALA A 204 2.73 -18.93 19.54
CA ALA A 204 2.26 -20.30 19.32
C ALA A 204 2.88 -21.27 20.31
N LEU A 205 2.12 -22.30 20.71
CA LEU A 205 2.66 -23.41 21.49
C LEU A 205 3.79 -24.09 20.69
N TRP A 206 4.92 -24.32 21.32
CA TRP A 206 6.01 -25.14 20.79
C TRP A 206 5.45 -26.50 20.31
N GLY A 207 5.55 -26.78 19.00
CA GLY A 207 4.97 -27.98 18.39
C GLY A 207 3.54 -27.81 17.89
N GLY A 208 2.94 -26.63 17.98
CA GLY A 208 1.65 -26.30 17.36
C GLY A 208 1.77 -26.46 15.83
N ASN A 209 0.85 -27.24 15.25
CA ASN A 209 0.83 -27.53 13.82
C ASN A 209 0.42 -26.30 13.01
N LEU A 210 1.39 -25.43 12.67
CA LEU A 210 1.19 -24.27 11.80
C LEU A 210 0.69 -24.68 10.40
N LEU A 211 0.96 -25.89 9.97
CA LEU A 211 0.54 -26.43 8.69
C LEU A 211 -0.97 -26.66 8.60
N GLY A 212 -1.66 -26.88 9.71
CA GLY A 212 -3.11 -27.05 9.73
C GLY A 212 -3.89 -25.77 9.39
N ALA A 213 -3.33 -24.59 9.70
CA ALA A 213 -3.95 -23.32 9.34
C ALA A 213 -3.67 -22.92 7.89
N LEU A 214 -2.55 -23.35 7.33
CA LEU A 214 -2.21 -23.10 5.93
C LEU A 214 -2.89 -24.06 4.97
N THR A 215 -3.23 -25.27 5.39
CA THR A 215 -3.91 -26.26 4.54
C THR A 215 -5.40 -25.97 4.39
N ASN A 216 -6.03 -25.30 5.35
CA ASN A 216 -7.45 -24.92 5.23
C ASN A 216 -7.70 -23.71 4.31
N THR A 217 -6.69 -22.92 4.00
CA THR A 217 -6.81 -21.78 3.07
C THR A 217 -6.44 -22.12 1.63
N LEU A 218 -5.86 -23.30 1.40
CA LEU A 218 -5.47 -23.76 0.05
C LEU A 218 -6.48 -24.73 -0.59
N ASN A 219 -7.51 -25.15 0.14
CA ASN A 219 -8.54 -26.11 -0.31
C ASN A 219 -9.98 -25.55 -0.19
N GLY A 220 -10.13 -24.23 -0.13
CA GLY A 220 -11.44 -23.57 -0.15
C GLY A 220 -11.66 -22.85 -1.46
#